data_2357e8556f559d0ed2dd245afde41451
#
_entry.id   2357e8556f559d0ed2dd245afde41451
#
_cell.length_a   1.000
_cell.length_b   1.000
_cell.length_c   1.000
_cell.angle_alpha   90.00
_cell.angle_beta   90.00
_cell.angle_gamma   90.00
#
_symmetry.space_group_name_H-M   'P 1'
#
loop_
_entity.id
_entity.type
_entity.pdbx_description
1 polymer ?
#
loop_
_entity_poly.entity_id
_entity_poly.type
_entity_poly.pdbx_seq_one_letter_code
_entity_poly.pdbx_strand_id
1 'polypeptide(L)'
;MIVIIPIGGVGQRFKENGYKKPKALINIYGKSIISYLIDNLNIDSIDYIFIPYNKEYRHFNFESLLIKSYPKIKFKFLCLEKNTRGAAETINIGLNSLKEKRDIPVLCLDSDNFYTCDIISEWNGENCVFSFMDLTEKPIYSYVKTNENSQILDIKEKEKISNNASTGAYGFNSINQLQKFTLKVIEENKTQKSEFYTSGVIKEMIDNDIIFKNKSILKSDFICLGTPLQMRFFYNNFPRKNSVNDVISIKHKRICFDLDNTLVTYPSVNGDYTSVKPIEKTINLLKYLKSFGNTIIIYTARRMKTHMGNVGKINADIGKITFETLEKFNIPYDEIYFGKPYADFYIDDLAINCFDDLEKELGYYNNKIEPRDFHTIQTGSFETIIKKGDLKGEKYYYEKIPNFLKDMFPIYIMGNDTSITIEKINGITVTELFLSEMLNETTFNHILNSINRIQSCEIEISDDINIYENYASKLTKRFESFDYSIFENSNETYKSLLDNLRDYEENKKGIKKIIHGDPVFTNIIINDYGKIKFIDMRGKVGDILTIHGDWLYDWAKIYQSIIGYDEILLSKYVNKAYKQNIIH
;
A
#
# COMPACT_ATOMS: atom_id res chain seq x y z
N MET A 1 25.30 8.99 -23.41
CA MET A 1 24.59 7.76 -23.02
C MET A 1 23.08 7.96 -23.09
N ILE A 2 22.31 6.89 -23.24
CA ILE A 2 20.84 6.98 -23.23
C ILE A 2 20.24 6.13 -22.12
N VAL A 3 19.08 6.55 -21.63
CA VAL A 3 18.25 5.76 -20.71
C VAL A 3 17.03 5.25 -21.46
N ILE A 4 16.72 3.97 -21.34
CA ILE A 4 15.50 3.36 -21.90
C ILE A 4 14.60 2.94 -20.73
N ILE A 5 13.33 3.40 -20.74
CA ILE A 5 12.32 3.01 -19.78
C ILE A 5 11.19 2.28 -20.52
N PRO A 6 11.23 0.93 -20.58
CA PRO A 6 10.22 0.17 -21.31
C PRO A 6 8.91 0.09 -20.54
N ILE A 7 7.81 0.58 -21.13
CA ILE A 7 6.47 0.58 -20.53
C ILE A 7 5.49 -0.17 -21.44
N GLY A 8 5.83 -1.42 -21.80
CA GLY A 8 4.99 -2.26 -22.66
C GLY A 8 3.81 -2.92 -21.95
N GLY A 9 3.90 -3.09 -20.64
CA GLY A 9 2.89 -3.78 -19.82
C GLY A 9 1.68 -2.91 -19.47
N VAL A 10 0.53 -3.56 -19.30
CA VAL A 10 -0.77 -2.93 -18.98
C VAL A 10 -1.02 -2.75 -17.47
N GLY A 11 -0.15 -3.25 -16.59
CA GLY A 11 -0.32 -3.14 -15.14
C GLY A 11 -1.51 -3.94 -14.60
N GLN A 12 -1.69 -5.18 -15.06
CA GLN A 12 -2.87 -6.02 -14.76
C GLN A 12 -3.21 -6.10 -13.28
N ARG A 13 -2.22 -6.30 -12.39
CA ARG A 13 -2.41 -6.36 -10.93
C ARG A 13 -3.04 -5.09 -10.35
N PHE A 14 -2.71 -3.92 -10.90
CA PHE A 14 -3.31 -2.66 -10.47
C PHE A 14 -4.76 -2.54 -10.98
N LYS A 15 -5.04 -2.95 -12.21
CA LYS A 15 -6.41 -2.98 -12.78
C LYS A 15 -7.33 -3.88 -11.95
N GLU A 16 -6.86 -5.07 -11.58
CA GLU A 16 -7.58 -6.03 -10.71
C GLU A 16 -7.87 -5.45 -9.32
N ASN A 17 -7.04 -4.51 -8.86
CA ASN A 17 -7.23 -3.77 -7.61
C ASN A 17 -7.96 -2.43 -7.79
N GLY A 18 -8.66 -2.23 -8.92
CA GLY A 18 -9.54 -1.08 -9.16
C GLY A 18 -8.83 0.23 -9.49
N TYR A 19 -7.54 0.21 -9.88
CA TYR A 19 -6.86 1.38 -10.39
C TYR A 19 -7.24 1.64 -11.85
N LYS A 20 -7.67 2.85 -12.16
CA LYS A 20 -8.12 3.24 -13.51
C LYS A 20 -6.96 3.66 -14.41
N LYS A 21 -5.93 4.28 -13.83
CA LYS A 21 -4.75 4.72 -14.56
C LYS A 21 -3.80 3.58 -14.84
N PRO A 22 -3.10 3.59 -16.00
CA PRO A 22 -2.03 2.63 -16.26
C PRO A 22 -0.89 2.81 -15.24
N LYS A 23 -0.20 1.70 -14.90
CA LYS A 23 0.72 1.57 -13.77
C LYS A 23 1.67 2.75 -13.56
N ALA A 24 2.38 3.19 -14.61
CA ALA A 24 3.37 4.28 -14.49
C ALA A 24 2.74 5.64 -14.15
N LEU A 25 1.43 5.83 -14.37
CA LEU A 25 0.67 7.04 -14.07
C LEU A 25 -0.13 6.98 -12.76
N ILE A 26 -0.08 5.89 -12.03
CA ILE A 26 -0.71 5.78 -10.72
C ILE A 26 -0.03 6.77 -9.77
N ASN A 27 -0.83 7.53 -9.04
CA ASN A 27 -0.35 8.52 -8.10
C ASN A 27 0.01 7.91 -6.75
N ILE A 28 1.10 8.41 -6.17
CA ILE A 28 1.54 8.19 -4.80
C ILE A 28 1.87 9.58 -4.23
N TYR A 29 1.16 10.02 -3.20
CA TYR A 29 1.24 11.38 -2.67
C TYR A 29 1.14 12.45 -3.76
N GLY A 30 0.19 12.26 -4.69
CA GLY A 30 -0.06 13.18 -5.80
C GLY A 30 1.01 13.22 -6.90
N LYS A 31 1.95 12.27 -6.93
CA LYS A 31 3.04 12.16 -7.90
C LYS A 31 3.02 10.78 -8.56
N SER A 32 3.10 10.72 -9.90
CA SER A 32 3.04 9.44 -10.62
C SER A 32 4.25 8.54 -10.34
N ILE A 33 4.08 7.22 -10.42
CA ILE A 33 5.15 6.23 -10.21
C ILE A 33 6.37 6.56 -11.07
N ILE A 34 6.19 6.80 -12.37
CA ILE A 34 7.32 7.13 -13.27
C ILE A 34 8.04 8.41 -12.87
N SER A 35 7.33 9.37 -12.27
CA SER A 35 7.95 10.62 -11.81
C SER A 35 8.91 10.39 -10.63
N TYR A 36 8.68 9.37 -9.79
CA TYR A 36 9.64 9.00 -8.76
C TYR A 36 10.96 8.52 -9.35
N LEU A 37 10.91 7.72 -10.41
CA LEU A 37 12.12 7.30 -11.12
C LEU A 37 12.84 8.50 -11.74
N ILE A 38 12.15 9.31 -12.54
CA ILE A 38 12.77 10.42 -13.29
C ILE A 38 13.35 11.50 -12.38
N ASP A 39 12.69 11.84 -11.27
CA ASP A 39 13.14 12.87 -10.31
C ASP A 39 14.45 12.50 -9.60
N ASN A 40 14.77 11.19 -9.54
CA ASN A 40 15.97 10.68 -8.88
C ASN A 40 17.11 10.32 -9.86
N LEU A 41 16.95 10.62 -11.17
CA LEU A 41 18.02 10.43 -12.15
C LEU A 41 18.89 11.68 -12.26
N ASN A 42 20.22 11.50 -12.25
CA ASN A 42 21.16 12.54 -12.61
C ASN A 42 21.15 12.74 -14.14
N ILE A 43 20.40 13.77 -14.59
CA ILE A 43 20.12 13.98 -16.02
C ILE A 43 21.27 14.62 -16.79
N ASP A 44 22.29 15.18 -16.13
CA ASP A 44 23.36 15.94 -16.79
C ASP A 44 24.22 15.06 -17.72
N SER A 45 24.30 13.78 -17.43
CA SER A 45 25.06 12.79 -18.22
C SER A 45 24.22 12.05 -19.28
N ILE A 46 22.93 12.37 -19.40
CA ILE A 46 21.97 11.67 -20.27
C ILE A 46 21.73 12.48 -21.55
N ASP A 47 22.00 11.90 -22.73
CA ASP A 47 21.67 12.55 -24.02
C ASP A 47 20.16 12.70 -24.22
N TYR A 48 19.40 11.66 -23.88
CA TYR A 48 17.93 11.63 -23.85
C TYR A 48 17.41 10.39 -23.12
N ILE A 49 16.14 10.47 -22.67
CA ILE A 49 15.37 9.33 -22.16
C ILE A 49 14.43 8.85 -23.25
N PHE A 50 14.52 7.56 -23.60
CA PHE A 50 13.66 6.92 -24.57
C PHE A 50 12.61 6.04 -23.89
N ILE A 51 11.33 6.27 -24.20
CA ILE A 51 10.21 5.57 -23.58
C ILE A 51 9.33 4.90 -24.64
N PRO A 52 9.57 3.62 -24.96
CA PRO A 52 8.57 2.81 -25.67
C PRO A 52 7.44 2.45 -24.70
N TYR A 53 6.20 2.84 -25.03
CA TYR A 53 5.07 2.74 -24.11
C TYR A 53 3.82 2.15 -24.78
N ASN A 54 2.98 1.49 -23.98
CA ASN A 54 1.73 0.90 -24.42
C ASN A 54 0.69 1.97 -24.85
N LYS A 55 -0.09 1.69 -25.89
CA LYS A 55 -1.09 2.63 -26.43
C LYS A 55 -2.13 3.12 -25.40
N GLU A 56 -2.41 2.37 -24.34
CA GLU A 56 -3.34 2.80 -23.28
C GLU A 56 -2.94 4.14 -22.65
N TYR A 57 -1.65 4.46 -22.61
CA TYR A 57 -1.14 5.71 -22.06
C TYR A 57 -1.52 6.94 -22.90
N ARG A 58 -1.86 6.78 -24.20
CA ARG A 58 -2.32 7.88 -25.07
C ARG A 58 -3.57 8.58 -24.53
N HIS A 59 -4.49 7.82 -23.93
CA HIS A 59 -5.72 8.34 -23.34
C HIS A 59 -5.48 9.32 -22.17
N PHE A 60 -4.26 9.35 -21.65
CA PHE A 60 -3.84 10.20 -20.53
C PHE A 60 -2.85 11.28 -20.95
N ASN A 61 -2.71 11.58 -22.24
CA ASN A 61 -1.75 12.56 -22.77
C ASN A 61 -0.32 12.38 -22.22
N PHE A 62 0.11 11.12 -22.10
CA PHE A 62 1.32 10.70 -21.41
C PHE A 62 2.59 11.48 -21.81
N GLU A 63 2.83 11.62 -23.13
CA GLU A 63 4.00 12.34 -23.65
C GLU A 63 3.99 13.81 -23.22
N SER A 64 2.85 14.49 -23.45
CA SER A 64 2.69 15.90 -23.09
C SER A 64 2.83 16.14 -21.59
N LEU A 65 2.31 15.23 -20.76
CA LEU A 65 2.46 15.30 -19.31
C LEU A 65 3.93 15.24 -18.88
N LEU A 66 4.72 14.31 -19.45
CA LEU A 66 6.14 14.19 -19.11
C LEU A 66 6.94 15.39 -19.63
N ILE A 67 6.74 15.83 -20.89
CA ILE A 67 7.41 17.01 -21.45
C ILE A 67 7.12 18.25 -20.61
N LYS A 68 5.85 18.46 -20.22
CA LYS A 68 5.44 19.59 -19.37
C LYS A 68 6.05 19.53 -17.98
N SER A 69 6.14 18.31 -17.39
CA SER A 69 6.69 18.13 -16.04
C SER A 69 8.21 18.25 -15.99
N TYR A 70 8.89 17.91 -17.07
CA TYR A 70 10.34 17.84 -17.17
C TYR A 70 10.91 18.59 -18.40
N PRO A 71 10.75 19.92 -18.46
CA PRO A 71 11.12 20.69 -19.67
C PRO A 71 12.62 20.70 -19.98
N LYS A 72 13.47 20.31 -19.03
CA LYS A 72 14.93 20.22 -19.21
C LYS A 72 15.37 18.88 -19.76
N ILE A 73 14.52 17.85 -19.71
CA ILE A 73 14.87 16.50 -20.17
C ILE A 73 14.46 16.35 -21.62
N LYS A 74 15.38 15.83 -22.42
CA LYS A 74 15.07 15.46 -23.79
C LYS A 74 14.47 14.06 -23.82
N PHE A 75 13.19 13.96 -24.19
CA PHE A 75 12.50 12.71 -24.36
C PHE A 75 12.41 12.30 -25.82
N LYS A 76 12.45 10.99 -26.06
CA LYS A 76 11.96 10.33 -27.27
C LYS A 76 10.90 9.32 -26.87
N PHE A 77 9.84 9.23 -27.63
CA PHE A 77 8.72 8.32 -27.35
C PHE A 77 8.44 7.40 -28.53
N LEU A 78 7.98 6.19 -28.21
CA LEU A 78 7.40 5.27 -29.19
C LEU A 78 6.13 4.67 -28.61
N CYS A 79 4.98 4.98 -29.19
CA CYS A 79 3.74 4.32 -28.85
C CYS A 79 3.66 2.94 -29.52
N LEU A 80 3.48 1.90 -28.71
CA LEU A 80 3.34 0.51 -29.17
C LEU A 80 1.87 0.25 -29.53
N GLU A 81 1.61 -0.24 -30.72
CA GLU A 81 0.26 -0.52 -31.19
C GLU A 81 -0.33 -1.82 -30.61
N LYS A 82 0.53 -2.72 -30.13
CA LYS A 82 0.14 -4.01 -29.52
C LYS A 82 0.83 -4.19 -28.19
N ASN A 83 0.21 -5.03 -27.34
CA ASN A 83 0.85 -5.48 -26.11
C ASN A 83 2.08 -6.31 -26.44
N THR A 84 3.15 -6.09 -25.72
CA THR A 84 4.37 -6.89 -25.84
C THR A 84 4.35 -8.06 -24.86
N ARG A 85 5.11 -9.09 -25.16
CA ARG A 85 5.25 -10.31 -24.35
C ARG A 85 6.33 -10.17 -23.26
N GLY A 86 6.79 -8.96 -22.98
CA GLY A 86 7.77 -8.66 -21.92
C GLY A 86 8.68 -7.48 -22.23
N ALA A 87 9.53 -7.12 -21.27
CA ALA A 87 10.41 -5.95 -21.36
C ALA A 87 11.41 -6.05 -22.52
N ALA A 88 11.99 -7.23 -22.76
CA ALA A 88 12.97 -7.42 -23.85
C ALA A 88 12.34 -7.20 -25.24
N GLU A 89 11.09 -7.63 -25.46
CA GLU A 89 10.40 -7.36 -26.72
C GLU A 89 10.07 -5.86 -26.87
N THR A 90 9.68 -5.19 -25.79
CA THR A 90 9.47 -3.73 -25.76
C THR A 90 10.75 -2.98 -26.13
N ILE A 91 11.87 -3.38 -25.55
CA ILE A 91 13.20 -2.82 -25.84
C ILE A 91 13.56 -3.04 -27.30
N ASN A 92 13.42 -4.26 -27.82
CA ASN A 92 13.76 -4.59 -29.22
C ASN A 92 12.97 -3.74 -30.23
N ILE A 93 11.63 -3.65 -30.07
CA ILE A 93 10.78 -2.82 -30.92
C ILE A 93 11.23 -1.36 -30.84
N GLY A 94 11.53 -0.89 -29.62
CA GLY A 94 12.03 0.46 -29.39
C GLY A 94 13.34 0.73 -30.12
N LEU A 95 14.33 -0.12 -29.95
CA LEU A 95 15.66 0.02 -30.59
C LEU A 95 15.56 0.03 -32.12
N ASN A 96 14.73 -0.83 -32.69
CA ASN A 96 14.47 -0.86 -34.14
C ASN A 96 13.90 0.47 -34.68
N SER A 97 13.13 1.20 -33.84
CA SER A 97 12.55 2.49 -34.22
C SER A 97 13.52 3.67 -34.08
N LEU A 98 14.46 3.60 -33.15
CA LEU A 98 15.39 4.71 -32.84
C LEU A 98 16.35 5.06 -33.98
N LYS A 99 16.72 4.11 -34.83
CA LYS A 99 17.69 4.28 -35.93
C LYS A 99 18.97 5.01 -35.47
N GLU A 100 19.43 4.73 -34.25
CA GLU A 100 20.67 5.30 -33.73
C GLU A 100 21.86 4.76 -34.54
N LYS A 101 22.66 5.69 -35.05
CA LYS A 101 23.80 5.35 -35.91
C LYS A 101 25.10 5.15 -35.12
N ARG A 102 25.15 5.65 -33.88
CA ARG A 102 26.31 5.55 -33.01
C ARG A 102 26.13 4.35 -32.07
N ASP A 103 27.20 3.60 -31.88
CA ASP A 103 27.21 2.59 -30.82
C ASP A 103 27.50 3.26 -29.48
N ILE A 104 26.47 3.42 -28.68
CA ILE A 104 26.51 4.15 -27.40
C ILE A 104 26.03 3.27 -26.24
N PRO A 105 26.51 3.55 -25.01
CA PRO A 105 26.02 2.85 -23.84
C PRO A 105 24.54 3.15 -23.54
N VAL A 106 23.83 2.12 -23.05
CA VAL A 106 22.39 2.17 -22.74
C VAL A 106 22.15 1.68 -21.32
N LEU A 107 21.39 2.44 -20.54
CA LEU A 107 20.84 1.99 -19.25
C LEU A 107 19.34 1.72 -19.40
N CYS A 108 18.94 0.48 -19.22
CA CYS A 108 17.53 0.10 -19.16
C CYS A 108 17.05 0.12 -17.71
N LEU A 109 15.91 0.80 -17.45
CA LEU A 109 15.32 0.95 -16.13
C LEU A 109 13.86 0.51 -16.14
N ASP A 110 13.48 -0.35 -15.20
CA ASP A 110 12.09 -0.70 -15.00
C ASP A 110 11.31 0.52 -14.49
N SER A 111 10.16 0.80 -15.09
CA SER A 111 9.37 2.03 -14.88
C SER A 111 8.74 2.18 -13.50
N ASP A 112 8.76 1.14 -12.70
CA ASP A 112 8.12 1.02 -11.39
C ASP A 112 9.12 0.94 -10.21
N ASN A 113 10.39 1.14 -10.51
CA ASN A 113 11.47 1.18 -9.53
C ASN A 113 12.09 2.57 -9.49
N PHE A 114 12.55 3.02 -8.33
CA PHE A 114 13.37 4.21 -8.26
C PHE A 114 14.47 4.05 -7.20
N TYR A 115 15.47 4.93 -7.26
CA TYR A 115 16.73 4.82 -6.54
C TYR A 115 17.02 6.12 -5.81
N THR A 116 17.49 6.04 -4.57
CA THR A 116 17.93 7.21 -3.80
C THR A 116 19.43 7.46 -3.92
N CYS A 117 20.18 6.50 -4.46
CA CYS A 117 21.57 6.67 -4.89
C CYS A 117 21.66 7.11 -6.37
N ASP A 118 22.77 7.71 -6.77
CA ASP A 118 23.04 8.12 -8.18
C ASP A 118 23.47 6.93 -9.05
N ILE A 119 22.50 6.14 -9.51
CA ILE A 119 22.77 4.96 -10.36
C ILE A 119 23.38 5.33 -11.72
N ILE A 120 23.22 6.57 -12.19
CA ILE A 120 23.82 7.03 -13.46
C ILE A 120 25.33 7.15 -13.32
N SER A 121 25.79 7.81 -12.25
CA SER A 121 27.22 7.93 -11.95
C SER A 121 27.87 6.58 -11.59
N GLU A 122 27.13 5.74 -10.85
CA GLU A 122 27.60 4.39 -10.50
C GLU A 122 27.73 3.46 -11.69
N TRP A 123 26.93 3.68 -12.74
CA TRP A 123 26.94 2.82 -13.92
C TRP A 123 28.19 2.96 -14.78
N ASN A 124 28.65 4.17 -15.04
CA ASN A 124 29.82 4.52 -15.88
C ASN A 124 29.88 3.88 -17.30
N GLY A 125 28.77 3.38 -17.85
CA GLY A 125 28.66 2.90 -19.25
C GLY A 125 29.08 1.45 -19.48
N GLU A 126 29.30 0.63 -18.46
CA GLU A 126 29.69 -0.78 -18.61
C GLU A 126 28.49 -1.74 -18.63
N ASN A 127 28.73 -3.01 -19.06
CA ASN A 127 27.72 -4.07 -18.90
C ASN A 127 27.58 -4.42 -17.42
N CYS A 128 26.40 -4.18 -16.84
CA CYS A 128 26.17 -4.46 -15.43
C CYS A 128 24.71 -4.73 -15.10
N VAL A 129 24.48 -5.35 -13.94
CA VAL A 129 23.19 -5.45 -13.27
C VAL A 129 23.32 -4.82 -11.90
N PHE A 130 22.42 -3.89 -11.58
CA PHE A 130 22.31 -3.38 -10.22
C PHE A 130 21.53 -4.35 -9.36
N SER A 131 22.06 -4.70 -8.21
CA SER A 131 21.45 -5.63 -7.26
C SER A 131 21.47 -5.12 -5.85
N PHE A 132 20.63 -5.73 -5.00
CA PHE A 132 20.64 -5.54 -3.55
C PHE A 132 20.57 -6.89 -2.84
N MET A 133 20.92 -6.92 -1.55
CA MET A 133 20.81 -8.12 -0.73
C MET A 133 19.34 -8.38 -0.38
N ASP A 134 18.77 -9.46 -0.94
CA ASP A 134 17.41 -9.94 -0.65
C ASP A 134 17.44 -11.17 0.24
N LEU A 135 16.97 -11.01 1.48
CA LEU A 135 16.90 -12.07 2.48
C LEU A 135 15.52 -12.75 2.53
N THR A 136 14.58 -12.36 1.65
CA THR A 136 13.24 -12.96 1.61
C THR A 136 13.31 -14.40 1.09
N GLU A 137 12.42 -15.26 1.56
CA GLU A 137 12.36 -16.66 1.09
C GLU A 137 11.70 -16.78 -0.29
N LYS A 138 10.70 -15.93 -0.55
CA LYS A 138 9.94 -15.97 -1.81
C LYS A 138 10.64 -15.16 -2.90
N PRO A 139 11.11 -15.81 -3.98
CA PRO A 139 11.80 -15.11 -5.07
C PRO A 139 10.78 -14.32 -5.92
N ILE A 140 10.88 -13.00 -5.90
CA ILE A 140 10.03 -12.10 -6.70
C ILE A 140 10.80 -11.27 -7.74
N TYR A 141 12.12 -11.30 -7.67
CA TYR A 141 13.06 -10.57 -8.55
C TYR A 141 13.80 -11.54 -9.48
N SER A 142 14.61 -11.00 -10.39
CA SER A 142 15.70 -11.76 -10.99
C SER A 142 16.85 -11.84 -10.00
N TYR A 143 17.59 -12.95 -9.94
CA TYR A 143 18.72 -13.14 -9.03
C TYR A 143 19.99 -13.42 -9.82
N VAL A 144 21.11 -12.81 -9.39
CA VAL A 144 22.41 -12.93 -10.05
C VAL A 144 23.39 -13.73 -9.18
N LYS A 145 24.05 -14.72 -9.79
CA LYS A 145 25.16 -15.45 -9.17
C LYS A 145 26.48 -14.86 -9.64
N THR A 146 27.37 -14.54 -8.70
CA THR A 146 28.65 -13.87 -9.00
C THR A 146 29.84 -14.71 -8.56
N ASN A 147 31.02 -14.43 -9.15
CA ASN A 147 32.30 -14.86 -8.63
C ASN A 147 32.87 -13.81 -7.63
N GLU A 148 34.06 -14.06 -7.11
CA GLU A 148 34.77 -13.19 -6.15
C GLU A 148 35.08 -11.78 -6.72
N ASN A 149 35.20 -11.64 -8.02
CA ASN A 149 35.47 -10.38 -8.73
C ASN A 149 34.18 -9.63 -9.14
N SER A 150 33.03 -9.97 -8.54
CA SER A 150 31.71 -9.41 -8.86
C SER A 150 31.27 -9.62 -10.33
N GLN A 151 31.92 -10.52 -11.07
CA GLN A 151 31.46 -10.91 -12.40
C GLN A 151 30.25 -11.83 -12.28
N ILE A 152 29.20 -11.55 -13.06
CA ILE A 152 27.97 -12.35 -13.08
C ILE A 152 28.23 -13.62 -13.89
N LEU A 153 28.01 -14.76 -13.24
CA LEU A 153 28.13 -16.10 -13.84
C LEU A 153 26.78 -16.61 -14.35
N ASP A 154 25.69 -16.23 -13.69
CA ASP A 154 24.34 -16.64 -14.08
C ASP A 154 23.31 -15.63 -13.57
N ILE A 155 22.17 -15.54 -14.27
CA ILE A 155 21.01 -14.74 -13.88
C ILE A 155 19.72 -15.50 -14.19
N LYS A 156 18.81 -15.56 -13.22
CA LYS A 156 17.53 -16.25 -13.37
C LYS A 156 16.36 -15.43 -12.84
N GLU A 157 15.27 -15.47 -13.58
CA GLU A 157 14.02 -14.77 -13.25
C GLU A 157 13.20 -15.56 -12.24
N LYS A 158 12.89 -14.93 -11.09
CA LYS A 158 12.05 -15.52 -10.02
C LYS A 158 12.51 -16.90 -9.55
N GLU A 159 13.80 -17.12 -9.56
CA GLU A 159 14.45 -18.31 -9.02
C GLU A 159 15.66 -17.87 -8.19
N LYS A 160 15.66 -18.21 -6.89
CA LYS A 160 16.65 -17.73 -5.93
C LYS A 160 17.95 -18.53 -6.02
N ILE A 161 18.81 -18.19 -6.99
CA ILE A 161 20.15 -18.79 -7.17
C ILE A 161 21.23 -18.16 -6.29
N SER A 162 20.91 -17.04 -5.64
CA SER A 162 21.73 -16.29 -4.68
C SER A 162 20.87 -15.34 -3.87
N ASN A 163 21.48 -14.52 -2.99
CA ASN A 163 20.79 -13.40 -2.32
C ASN A 163 20.90 -12.06 -3.08
N ASN A 164 21.58 -12.00 -4.21
CA ASN A 164 21.71 -10.77 -4.99
C ASN A 164 20.52 -10.62 -5.95
N ALA A 165 19.50 -9.88 -5.51
CA ALA A 165 18.30 -9.60 -6.31
C ALA A 165 18.53 -8.38 -7.21
N SER A 166 18.16 -8.49 -8.48
CA SER A 166 18.20 -7.36 -9.42
C SER A 166 17.21 -6.27 -9.03
N THR A 167 17.62 -5.03 -9.21
CA THR A 167 16.79 -3.84 -8.96
C THR A 167 15.97 -3.41 -10.19
N GLY A 168 16.11 -4.10 -11.34
CA GLY A 168 15.51 -3.64 -12.59
C GLY A 168 16.30 -2.53 -13.29
N ALA A 169 17.56 -2.30 -12.89
CA ALA A 169 18.49 -1.45 -13.61
C ALA A 169 19.58 -2.30 -14.28
N TYR A 170 19.70 -2.16 -15.60
CA TYR A 170 20.56 -2.97 -16.43
C TYR A 170 21.39 -2.09 -17.36
N GLY A 171 22.72 -2.08 -17.19
CA GLY A 171 23.66 -1.36 -18.05
C GLY A 171 24.16 -2.22 -19.20
N PHE A 172 24.22 -1.62 -20.37
CA PHE A 172 24.80 -2.21 -21.59
C PHE A 172 25.80 -1.23 -22.20
N ASN A 173 26.99 -1.68 -22.51
CA ASN A 173 28.04 -0.83 -23.09
C ASN A 173 27.82 -0.53 -24.57
N SER A 174 26.93 -1.26 -25.24
CA SER A 174 26.67 -1.18 -26.67
C SER A 174 25.19 -1.36 -27.01
N ILE A 175 24.58 -0.33 -27.61
CA ILE A 175 23.19 -0.39 -28.10
C ILE A 175 23.05 -1.46 -29.22
N ASN A 176 24.09 -1.64 -30.05
CA ASN A 176 24.06 -2.61 -31.13
C ASN A 176 24.09 -4.05 -30.59
N GLN A 177 24.87 -4.31 -29.54
CA GLN A 177 24.84 -5.62 -28.86
C GLN A 177 23.50 -5.88 -28.23
N LEU A 178 22.93 -4.91 -27.48
CA LEU A 178 21.62 -5.05 -26.89
C LEU A 178 20.55 -5.37 -27.94
N GLN A 179 20.55 -4.67 -29.09
CA GLN A 179 19.63 -4.92 -30.19
C GLN A 179 19.79 -6.33 -30.76
N LYS A 180 21.03 -6.77 -31.02
CA LYS A 180 21.34 -8.11 -31.53
C LYS A 180 20.78 -9.20 -30.59
N PHE A 181 21.06 -9.11 -29.31
CA PHE A 181 20.69 -10.16 -28.35
C PHE A 181 19.22 -10.13 -27.96
N THR A 182 18.54 -8.96 -27.90
CA THR A 182 17.08 -8.90 -27.75
C THR A 182 16.38 -9.56 -28.94
N LEU A 183 16.84 -9.32 -30.17
CA LEU A 183 16.31 -9.97 -31.38
C LEU A 183 16.50 -11.50 -31.30
N LYS A 184 17.71 -11.96 -30.99
CA LYS A 184 18.04 -13.40 -30.87
C LYS A 184 17.12 -14.11 -29.87
N VAL A 185 16.92 -13.55 -28.67
CA VAL A 185 16.05 -14.13 -27.62
C VAL A 185 14.61 -14.24 -28.11
N ILE A 186 14.13 -13.26 -28.90
CA ILE A 186 12.76 -13.26 -29.43
C ILE A 186 12.62 -14.29 -30.58
N GLU A 187 13.54 -14.32 -31.52
CA GLU A 187 13.49 -15.24 -32.67
C GLU A 187 13.64 -16.71 -32.23
N GLU A 188 14.50 -16.99 -31.27
CA GLU A 188 14.66 -18.31 -30.68
C GLU A 188 13.60 -18.66 -29.62
N ASN A 189 12.63 -17.76 -29.37
CA ASN A 189 11.55 -17.89 -28.39
C ASN A 189 12.03 -18.29 -26.98
N LYS A 190 13.17 -17.74 -26.52
CA LYS A 190 13.77 -18.00 -25.22
C LYS A 190 13.03 -17.22 -24.12
N THR A 191 11.92 -17.75 -23.65
CA THR A 191 11.13 -17.14 -22.56
C THR A 191 11.57 -17.64 -21.19
N GLN A 192 11.40 -16.80 -20.17
CA GLN A 192 11.46 -17.18 -18.76
C GLN A 192 10.07 -16.94 -18.16
N LYS A 193 9.48 -17.93 -17.45
CA LYS A 193 8.13 -17.82 -16.90
C LYS A 193 7.10 -17.30 -17.93
N SER A 194 7.20 -17.72 -19.18
CA SER A 194 6.34 -17.35 -20.32
C SER A 194 6.44 -15.89 -20.79
N GLU A 195 7.44 -15.13 -20.35
CA GLU A 195 7.67 -13.75 -20.77
C GLU A 195 9.12 -13.54 -21.26
N PHE A 196 9.34 -12.49 -22.06
CA PHE A 196 10.66 -12.05 -22.48
C PHE A 196 11.22 -10.98 -21.54
N TYR A 197 11.93 -11.41 -20.51
CA TYR A 197 12.56 -10.52 -19.52
C TYR A 197 13.92 -10.00 -20.01
N THR A 198 14.32 -8.83 -19.51
CA THR A 198 15.67 -8.28 -19.74
C THR A 198 16.74 -9.19 -19.14
N SER A 199 16.45 -9.85 -18.01
CA SER A 199 17.32 -10.89 -17.43
C SER A 199 17.61 -12.05 -18.38
N GLY A 200 16.64 -12.43 -19.23
CA GLY A 200 16.83 -13.45 -20.27
C GLY A 200 17.79 -13.02 -21.37
N VAL A 201 17.77 -11.73 -21.74
CA VAL A 201 18.73 -11.17 -22.70
C VAL A 201 20.14 -11.18 -22.12
N ILE A 202 20.29 -10.77 -20.85
CA ILE A 202 21.59 -10.78 -20.16
C ILE A 202 22.13 -12.22 -20.05
N LYS A 203 21.26 -13.18 -19.72
CA LYS A 203 21.66 -14.61 -19.70
C LYS A 203 22.20 -15.05 -21.05
N GLU A 204 21.50 -14.73 -22.14
CA GLU A 204 21.95 -15.05 -23.50
C GLU A 204 23.28 -14.37 -23.84
N MET A 205 23.49 -13.12 -23.39
CA MET A 205 24.76 -12.42 -23.58
C MET A 205 25.90 -13.09 -22.81
N ILE A 206 25.67 -13.49 -21.56
CA ILE A 206 26.66 -14.21 -20.74
C ILE A 206 27.02 -15.56 -21.36
N ASP A 207 26.04 -16.30 -21.86
CA ASP A 207 26.24 -17.59 -22.54
C ASP A 207 27.01 -17.45 -23.88
N ASN A 208 27.16 -16.22 -24.40
CA ASN A 208 27.98 -15.87 -25.54
C ASN A 208 29.25 -15.07 -25.13
N ASP A 209 29.79 -15.36 -23.93
CA ASP A 209 31.04 -14.84 -23.38
C ASP A 209 31.11 -13.31 -23.17
N ILE A 210 29.93 -12.63 -23.08
CA ILE A 210 29.88 -11.22 -22.75
C ILE A 210 29.89 -11.06 -21.24
N ILE A 211 30.86 -10.32 -20.74
CA ILE A 211 31.07 -10.11 -19.32
C ILE A 211 30.11 -9.06 -18.77
N PHE A 212 29.40 -9.39 -17.71
CA PHE A 212 28.59 -8.48 -16.89
C PHE A 212 29.14 -8.38 -15.48
N LYS A 213 29.07 -7.19 -14.88
CA LYS A 213 29.41 -6.96 -13.48
C LYS A 213 28.17 -6.78 -12.62
N ASN A 214 28.23 -7.26 -11.41
CA ASN A 214 27.23 -6.96 -10.41
C ASN A 214 27.60 -5.67 -9.68
N LYS A 215 26.68 -4.69 -9.65
CA LYS A 215 26.78 -3.46 -8.87
C LYS A 215 25.80 -3.52 -7.70
N SER A 216 26.33 -3.76 -6.52
CA SER A 216 25.49 -3.88 -5.31
C SER A 216 25.21 -2.51 -4.72
N ILE A 217 23.94 -2.21 -4.49
CA ILE A 217 23.46 -1.03 -3.77
C ILE A 217 22.81 -1.43 -2.43
N LEU A 218 22.62 -0.48 -1.53
CA LEU A 218 21.92 -0.74 -0.28
C LEU A 218 20.43 -1.02 -0.55
N LYS A 219 19.82 -1.90 0.24
CA LYS A 219 18.37 -2.16 0.15
C LYS A 219 17.56 -0.88 0.39
N SER A 220 18.04 0.02 1.25
CA SER A 220 17.42 1.33 1.52
C SER A 220 17.42 2.27 0.31
N ASP A 221 18.34 2.08 -0.64
CA ASP A 221 18.45 2.91 -1.84
C ASP A 221 17.60 2.42 -3.00
N PHE A 222 16.91 1.30 -2.83
CA PHE A 222 16.04 0.70 -3.83
C PHE A 222 14.59 0.62 -3.36
N ILE A 223 13.70 1.25 -4.08
CA ILE A 223 12.27 1.22 -3.82
C ILE A 223 11.53 0.68 -5.05
N CYS A 224 10.76 -0.39 -4.84
CA CYS A 224 9.92 -0.99 -5.87
C CYS A 224 8.44 -0.66 -5.62
N LEU A 225 7.77 -0.17 -6.65
CA LEU A 225 6.34 0.20 -6.66
C LEU A 225 5.55 -0.65 -7.66
N GLY A 226 6.07 -1.82 -8.01
CA GLY A 226 5.59 -2.70 -9.09
C GLY A 226 4.27 -3.40 -8.82
N THR A 227 3.80 -3.40 -7.58
CA THR A 227 2.52 -4.00 -7.17
C THR A 227 1.78 -3.11 -6.18
N PRO A 228 0.43 -3.24 -6.09
CA PRO A 228 -0.34 -2.52 -5.06
C PRO A 228 0.18 -2.77 -3.65
N LEU A 229 0.62 -3.99 -3.33
CA LEU A 229 1.19 -4.32 -2.03
C LEU A 229 2.50 -3.56 -1.75
N GLN A 230 3.45 -3.57 -2.69
CA GLN A 230 4.71 -2.82 -2.57
C GLN A 230 4.45 -1.31 -2.41
N MET A 231 3.47 -0.79 -3.12
CA MET A 231 3.05 0.60 -2.98
C MET A 231 2.50 0.87 -1.57
N ARG A 232 1.72 -0.06 -0.97
CA ARG A 232 1.24 0.05 0.42
C ARG A 232 2.40 0.03 1.43
N PHE A 233 3.37 -0.86 1.26
CA PHE A 233 4.59 -0.84 2.07
C PHE A 233 5.30 0.52 1.99
N PHE A 234 5.39 1.11 0.80
CA PHE A 234 5.97 2.43 0.64
C PHE A 234 5.19 3.50 1.42
N TYR A 235 3.85 3.52 1.38
CA TYR A 235 3.03 4.46 2.16
C TYR A 235 3.25 4.35 3.67
N ASN A 236 3.40 3.14 4.19
CA ASN A 236 3.55 2.92 5.63
C ASN A 236 4.95 3.27 6.14
N ASN A 237 5.95 3.07 5.30
CA ASN A 237 7.35 3.27 5.67
C ASN A 237 7.90 4.64 5.23
N PHE A 238 7.14 5.38 4.44
CA PHE A 238 7.57 6.71 3.99
C PHE A 238 7.65 7.66 5.20
N PRO A 239 8.82 8.29 5.48
CA PRO A 239 8.98 9.15 6.63
C PRO A 239 8.04 10.35 6.55
N ARG A 240 7.07 10.37 7.45
CA ARG A 240 6.17 11.51 7.64
C ARG A 240 6.90 12.56 8.48
N LYS A 241 7.42 13.60 7.81
CA LYS A 241 8.00 14.82 8.42
C LYS A 241 9.29 14.69 9.25
N ASN A 242 10.25 15.56 8.93
CA ASN A 242 11.39 16.01 9.75
C ASN A 242 12.59 15.07 9.94
N SER A 243 12.92 14.21 8.99
CA SER A 243 14.32 13.75 8.91
C SER A 243 15.12 14.67 7.97
N VAL A 244 16.33 15.02 8.37
CA VAL A 244 17.27 15.94 7.67
C VAL A 244 17.70 15.44 6.28
N ASN A 245 17.24 14.27 5.86
CA ASN A 245 17.45 13.65 4.54
C ASN A 245 16.13 13.47 3.80
N ASP A 246 15.49 14.58 3.40
CA ASP A 246 14.34 14.56 2.50
C ASP A 246 14.75 14.17 1.06
N VAL A 247 15.15 12.92 0.87
CA VAL A 247 15.48 12.36 -0.46
C VAL A 247 14.24 12.30 -1.37
N ILE A 248 13.05 12.42 -0.79
CA ILE A 248 11.78 12.38 -1.54
C ILE A 248 10.93 13.60 -1.15
N SER A 249 11.00 14.66 -1.95
CA SER A 249 10.17 15.85 -1.78
C SER A 249 8.73 15.59 -2.24
N ILE A 250 7.79 15.61 -1.30
CA ILE A 250 6.36 15.68 -1.64
C ILE A 250 6.06 17.13 -2.06
N LYS A 251 5.78 17.34 -3.33
CA LYS A 251 5.34 18.66 -3.81
C LYS A 251 3.91 18.93 -3.34
N HIS A 252 3.71 20.01 -2.59
CA HIS A 252 2.39 20.47 -2.21
C HIS A 252 1.53 20.74 -3.46
N LYS A 253 0.30 20.25 -3.45
CA LYS A 253 -0.66 20.39 -4.54
C LYS A 253 -1.72 21.42 -4.16
N ARG A 254 -2.30 22.03 -5.17
CA ARG A 254 -3.53 22.82 -5.06
C ARG A 254 -4.69 21.93 -5.48
N ILE A 255 -5.61 21.64 -4.56
CA ILE A 255 -6.71 20.68 -4.79
C ILE A 255 -8.02 21.44 -4.62
N CYS A 256 -8.81 21.48 -5.69
CA CYS A 256 -10.08 22.16 -5.74
C CYS A 256 -11.24 21.17 -5.55
N PHE A 257 -12.05 21.41 -4.53
CA PHE A 257 -13.27 20.65 -4.25
C PHE A 257 -14.51 21.46 -4.60
N ASP A 258 -15.48 20.83 -5.23
CA ASP A 258 -16.85 21.32 -5.22
C ASP A 258 -17.46 21.14 -3.82
N LEU A 259 -18.51 21.86 -3.52
CA LEU A 259 -19.14 21.83 -2.19
C LEU A 259 -20.33 20.87 -2.14
N ASP A 260 -21.39 21.18 -2.93
CA ASP A 260 -22.64 20.44 -2.86
C ASP A 260 -22.54 19.11 -3.62
N ASN A 261 -22.99 18.01 -3.01
CA ASN A 261 -22.85 16.64 -3.47
C ASN A 261 -21.39 16.14 -3.60
N THR A 262 -20.45 16.85 -2.98
CA THR A 262 -19.02 16.48 -2.92
C THR A 262 -18.52 16.47 -1.48
N LEU A 263 -18.66 17.57 -0.75
CA LEU A 263 -18.34 17.71 0.68
C LEU A 263 -19.58 17.66 1.56
N VAL A 264 -20.71 18.18 1.07
CA VAL A 264 -22.01 18.12 1.73
C VAL A 264 -23.08 17.61 0.75
N THR A 265 -24.17 17.06 1.28
CA THR A 265 -25.28 16.61 0.44
C THR A 265 -25.99 17.80 -0.23
N TYR A 266 -26.83 17.52 -1.22
CA TYR A 266 -27.82 18.51 -1.62
C TYR A 266 -28.74 18.86 -0.45
N PRO A 267 -29.30 20.10 -0.41
CA PRO A 267 -30.28 20.47 0.58
C PRO A 267 -31.46 19.49 0.62
N SER A 268 -31.83 19.01 1.83
CA SER A 268 -33.02 18.16 2.01
C SER A 268 -34.33 18.94 1.84
N VAL A 269 -34.29 20.27 2.03
CA VAL A 269 -35.36 21.21 1.74
C VAL A 269 -34.91 22.11 0.60
N ASN A 270 -35.68 22.13 -0.48
CA ASN A 270 -35.30 22.88 -1.69
C ASN A 270 -35.02 24.38 -1.39
N GLY A 271 -33.83 24.83 -1.73
CA GLY A 271 -33.37 26.20 -1.51
C GLY A 271 -32.88 26.51 -0.10
N ASP A 272 -33.03 25.63 0.86
CA ASP A 272 -32.53 25.78 2.22
C ASP A 272 -31.18 25.05 2.42
N TYR A 273 -30.09 25.76 2.23
CA TYR A 273 -28.72 25.26 2.37
C TYR A 273 -28.29 24.99 3.82
N THR A 274 -29.13 25.33 4.83
CA THR A 274 -28.87 24.95 6.23
C THR A 274 -29.23 23.49 6.50
N SER A 275 -30.03 22.88 5.61
CA SER A 275 -30.49 21.48 5.71
C SER A 275 -29.52 20.42 5.15
N VAL A 276 -28.35 20.85 4.63
CA VAL A 276 -27.31 19.95 4.12
C VAL A 276 -26.67 19.13 5.23
N LYS A 277 -26.18 17.91 4.88
CA LYS A 277 -25.46 17.01 5.78
C LYS A 277 -24.02 16.79 5.28
N PRO A 278 -23.06 16.51 6.17
CA PRO A 278 -21.69 16.25 5.79
C PRO A 278 -21.54 14.92 5.02
N ILE A 279 -20.64 14.88 4.03
CA ILE A 279 -20.18 13.64 3.39
C ILE A 279 -18.84 13.31 4.03
N GLU A 280 -18.88 12.60 5.15
CA GLU A 280 -17.74 12.36 6.05
C GLU A 280 -16.53 11.74 5.33
N LYS A 281 -16.75 10.80 4.41
CA LYS A 281 -15.67 10.18 3.63
C LYS A 281 -14.81 11.22 2.92
N THR A 282 -15.43 12.14 2.18
CA THR A 282 -14.72 13.17 1.42
C THR A 282 -14.11 14.24 2.34
N ILE A 283 -14.82 14.62 3.41
CA ILE A 283 -14.31 15.58 4.41
C ILE A 283 -13.07 15.02 5.11
N ASN A 284 -13.07 13.76 5.51
CA ASN A 284 -11.92 13.11 6.15
C ASN A 284 -10.71 13.03 5.22
N LEU A 285 -10.93 12.70 3.94
CA LEU A 285 -9.87 12.76 2.94
C LEU A 285 -9.33 14.19 2.76
N LEU A 286 -10.20 15.19 2.68
CA LEU A 286 -9.80 16.60 2.58
C LEU A 286 -8.94 17.03 3.77
N LYS A 287 -9.34 16.71 5.01
CA LYS A 287 -8.55 16.97 6.22
C LYS A 287 -7.19 16.29 6.16
N TYR A 288 -7.16 15.06 5.68
CA TYR A 288 -5.92 14.31 5.50
C TYR A 288 -5.00 14.96 4.45
N LEU A 289 -5.55 15.34 3.28
CA LEU A 289 -4.80 16.08 2.24
C LEU A 289 -4.23 17.39 2.78
N LYS A 290 -5.02 18.13 3.56
CA LYS A 290 -4.60 19.38 4.22
C LYS A 290 -3.42 19.14 5.16
N SER A 291 -3.42 18.03 5.93
CA SER A 291 -2.34 17.69 6.85
C SER A 291 -0.99 17.43 6.17
N PHE A 292 -0.98 17.16 4.86
CA PHE A 292 0.24 17.07 4.02
C PHE A 292 0.71 18.42 3.48
N GLY A 293 0.08 19.53 3.88
CA GLY A 293 0.46 20.87 3.41
C GLY A 293 -0.10 21.24 2.03
N ASN A 294 -1.04 20.44 1.49
CA ASN A 294 -1.72 20.80 0.26
C ASN A 294 -2.62 22.02 0.48
N THR A 295 -2.72 22.88 -0.54
CA THR A 295 -3.67 24.00 -0.56
C THR A 295 -5.05 23.49 -0.94
N ILE A 296 -6.03 23.69 -0.08
CA ILE A 296 -7.41 23.27 -0.28
C ILE A 296 -8.24 24.46 -0.78
N ILE A 297 -8.86 24.29 -1.92
CA ILE A 297 -9.70 25.27 -2.58
C ILE A 297 -11.14 24.74 -2.61
N ILE A 298 -12.10 25.56 -2.23
CA ILE A 298 -13.52 25.25 -2.39
C ILE A 298 -14.08 26.12 -3.51
N TYR A 299 -14.81 25.50 -4.46
CA TYR A 299 -15.38 26.18 -5.59
C TYR A 299 -16.86 25.81 -5.74
N THR A 300 -17.78 26.75 -5.46
CA THR A 300 -19.22 26.48 -5.37
C THR A 300 -20.04 27.21 -6.40
N ALA A 301 -21.09 26.54 -6.92
CA ALA A 301 -22.09 27.10 -7.83
C ALA A 301 -23.38 27.52 -7.11
N ARG A 302 -23.37 27.57 -5.77
CA ARG A 302 -24.55 27.99 -4.99
C ARG A 302 -25.10 29.34 -5.48
N ARG A 303 -26.42 29.39 -5.73
CA ARG A 303 -27.14 30.58 -6.17
C ARG A 303 -26.67 31.20 -7.52
N MET A 304 -25.78 30.54 -8.26
CA MET A 304 -25.32 31.06 -9.57
C MET A 304 -26.46 31.22 -10.57
N LYS A 305 -27.36 30.23 -10.66
CA LYS A 305 -28.57 30.34 -11.51
C LYS A 305 -29.52 31.40 -11.02
N THR A 306 -29.75 31.49 -9.71
CA THR A 306 -30.66 32.46 -9.08
C THR A 306 -30.27 33.92 -9.37
N HIS A 307 -28.97 34.21 -9.31
CA HIS A 307 -28.46 35.58 -9.49
C HIS A 307 -27.78 35.79 -10.84
N MET A 308 -28.01 34.91 -11.82
CA MET A 308 -27.49 35.05 -13.19
C MET A 308 -25.96 35.32 -13.21
N GLY A 309 -25.21 34.66 -12.35
CA GLY A 309 -23.75 34.78 -12.27
C GLY A 309 -23.23 36.03 -11.54
N ASN A 310 -24.07 36.86 -10.95
CA ASN A 310 -23.62 38.03 -10.20
C ASN A 310 -23.05 37.62 -8.83
N VAL A 311 -21.72 37.49 -8.75
CA VAL A 311 -20.98 37.00 -7.56
C VAL A 311 -21.23 37.89 -6.33
N GLY A 312 -21.40 39.21 -6.51
CA GLY A 312 -21.71 40.13 -5.40
C GLY A 312 -23.06 39.82 -4.76
N LYS A 313 -24.11 39.60 -5.57
CA LYS A 313 -25.44 39.19 -5.08
C LYS A 313 -25.40 37.78 -4.45
N ILE A 314 -24.63 36.85 -5.03
CA ILE A 314 -24.46 35.50 -4.52
C ILE A 314 -23.85 35.54 -3.12
N ASN A 315 -22.76 36.29 -2.91
CA ASN A 315 -22.12 36.44 -1.62
C ASN A 315 -23.05 37.08 -0.58
N ALA A 316 -23.83 38.05 -0.95
CA ALA A 316 -24.79 38.68 -0.07
C ALA A 316 -25.94 37.73 0.37
N ASP A 317 -26.38 36.82 -0.54
CA ASP A 317 -27.48 35.88 -0.29
C ASP A 317 -27.00 34.64 0.49
N ILE A 318 -25.96 33.96 0.03
CA ILE A 318 -25.60 32.62 0.50
C ILE A 318 -24.24 32.55 1.21
N GLY A 319 -23.45 33.63 1.17
CA GLY A 319 -22.09 33.62 1.71
C GLY A 319 -22.03 33.21 3.19
N LYS A 320 -22.83 33.88 4.04
CA LYS A 320 -22.88 33.59 5.47
C LYS A 320 -23.24 32.14 5.74
N ILE A 321 -24.29 31.61 5.14
CA ILE A 321 -24.75 30.23 5.32
C ILE A 321 -23.67 29.24 4.86
N THR A 322 -22.93 29.57 3.79
CA THR A 322 -21.85 28.72 3.29
C THR A 322 -20.69 28.67 4.28
N PHE A 323 -20.26 29.79 4.84
CA PHE A 323 -19.22 29.82 5.88
C PHE A 323 -19.63 29.08 7.14
N GLU A 324 -20.85 29.30 7.63
CA GLU A 324 -21.42 28.57 8.78
C GLU A 324 -21.48 27.07 8.53
N THR A 325 -21.77 26.63 7.30
CA THR A 325 -21.76 25.21 6.92
C THR A 325 -20.34 24.62 7.03
N LEU A 326 -19.33 25.33 6.50
CA LEU A 326 -17.93 24.87 6.55
C LEU A 326 -17.43 24.79 8.00
N GLU A 327 -17.76 25.77 8.83
CA GLU A 327 -17.42 25.80 10.25
C GLU A 327 -18.12 24.67 11.01
N LYS A 328 -19.44 24.52 10.84
CA LYS A 328 -20.26 23.49 11.50
C LYS A 328 -19.73 22.06 11.28
N PHE A 329 -19.25 21.77 10.07
CA PHE A 329 -18.74 20.43 9.70
C PHE A 329 -17.21 20.33 9.78
N ASN A 330 -16.53 21.34 10.35
CA ASN A 330 -15.08 21.40 10.48
C ASN A 330 -14.36 21.09 9.15
N ILE A 331 -14.78 21.74 8.06
CA ILE A 331 -14.17 21.61 6.73
C ILE A 331 -13.07 22.68 6.59
N PRO A 332 -11.77 22.32 6.69
CA PRO A 332 -10.69 23.29 6.55
C PRO A 332 -10.45 23.62 5.06
N TYR A 333 -10.20 24.89 4.77
CA TYR A 333 -9.84 25.37 3.42
C TYR A 333 -8.84 26.54 3.52
N ASP A 334 -8.17 26.82 2.40
CA ASP A 334 -7.27 27.97 2.24
C ASP A 334 -7.93 29.07 1.41
N GLU A 335 -8.69 28.64 0.39
CA GLU A 335 -9.35 29.54 -0.55
C GLU A 335 -10.78 29.07 -0.79
N ILE A 336 -11.68 30.03 -0.96
CA ILE A 336 -13.04 29.74 -1.39
C ILE A 336 -13.44 30.67 -2.54
N TYR A 337 -14.02 30.09 -3.56
CA TYR A 337 -14.52 30.81 -4.71
C TYR A 337 -16.02 30.58 -4.88
N PHE A 338 -16.79 31.67 -4.82
CA PHE A 338 -18.14 31.72 -5.33
C PHE A 338 -18.07 32.07 -6.83
N GLY A 339 -18.99 31.55 -7.62
CA GLY A 339 -19.00 31.88 -9.06
C GLY A 339 -18.55 30.71 -9.94
N LYS A 340 -18.52 29.47 -9.41
CA LYS A 340 -18.42 28.29 -10.26
C LYS A 340 -19.56 28.33 -11.28
N PRO A 341 -19.30 28.34 -12.59
CA PRO A 341 -20.35 28.46 -13.61
C PRO A 341 -21.45 27.43 -13.38
N TYR A 342 -22.71 27.84 -13.48
CA TYR A 342 -23.81 26.89 -13.53
C TYR A 342 -23.76 26.19 -14.90
N ALA A 343 -23.52 24.85 -14.88
CA ALA A 343 -23.41 24.03 -16.07
C ALA A 343 -24.01 22.66 -15.82
N ASP A 344 -24.49 22.01 -16.87
CA ASP A 344 -24.99 20.65 -16.82
C ASP A 344 -23.83 19.62 -16.80
N PHE A 345 -22.69 19.96 -17.41
CA PHE A 345 -21.50 19.13 -17.49
C PHE A 345 -20.23 19.98 -17.31
N TYR A 346 -19.23 19.42 -16.62
CA TYR A 346 -17.88 19.93 -16.57
C TYR A 346 -16.96 18.94 -17.28
N ILE A 347 -16.26 19.41 -18.32
CA ILE A 347 -15.28 18.65 -19.10
C ILE A 347 -13.91 19.29 -18.83
N ASP A 348 -13.02 18.57 -18.19
CA ASP A 348 -11.72 19.06 -17.73
C ASP A 348 -10.70 17.92 -17.70
N ASP A 349 -9.43 18.22 -18.05
CA ASP A 349 -8.34 17.24 -18.10
C ASP A 349 -7.78 16.89 -16.71
N LEU A 350 -8.06 17.71 -15.69
CA LEU A 350 -7.63 17.52 -14.29
C LEU A 350 -8.74 17.03 -13.37
N ALA A 351 -9.99 16.98 -13.86
CA ALA A 351 -11.14 16.64 -13.04
C ALA A 351 -11.14 15.14 -12.65
N ILE A 352 -11.42 14.90 -11.38
CA ILE A 352 -11.68 13.57 -10.83
C ILE A 352 -13.14 13.55 -10.37
N ASN A 353 -13.88 12.49 -10.72
CA ASN A 353 -15.24 12.33 -10.27
C ASN A 353 -15.25 12.07 -8.75
N CYS A 354 -16.05 12.84 -7.99
CA CYS A 354 -16.12 12.71 -6.53
C CYS A 354 -16.68 11.35 -6.05
N PHE A 355 -17.33 10.58 -6.92
CA PHE A 355 -17.80 9.22 -6.64
C PHE A 355 -16.76 8.15 -6.92
N ASP A 356 -15.63 8.49 -7.53
CA ASP A 356 -14.51 7.57 -7.70
C ASP A 356 -13.79 7.30 -6.37
N ASP A 357 -12.90 6.33 -6.35
CA ASP A 357 -12.00 6.11 -5.21
C ASP A 357 -10.92 7.20 -5.19
N LEU A 358 -11.24 8.32 -4.55
CA LEU A 358 -10.35 9.49 -4.49
C LEU A 358 -9.00 9.18 -3.82
N GLU A 359 -8.94 8.22 -2.88
CA GLU A 359 -7.68 7.79 -2.29
C GLU A 359 -6.78 7.16 -3.35
N LYS A 360 -7.32 6.29 -4.22
CA LYS A 360 -6.57 5.68 -5.34
C LYS A 360 -6.20 6.69 -6.42
N GLU A 361 -7.14 7.58 -6.78
CA GLU A 361 -6.90 8.57 -7.83
C GLU A 361 -5.84 9.61 -7.46
N LEU A 362 -5.84 10.06 -6.20
CA LEU A 362 -4.89 11.05 -5.68
C LEU A 362 -3.63 10.42 -5.11
N GLY A 363 -3.68 9.15 -4.71
CA GLY A 363 -2.57 8.45 -4.08
C GLY A 363 -2.31 8.91 -2.65
N TYR A 364 -3.35 9.24 -1.89
CA TYR A 364 -3.27 9.55 -0.46
C TYR A 364 -4.20 8.60 0.29
N TYR A 365 -3.63 7.76 1.13
CA TYR A 365 -4.38 6.78 1.91
C TYR A 365 -4.32 7.11 3.38
N ASN A 366 -5.48 7.34 4.00
CA ASN A 366 -5.57 7.55 5.42
C ASN A 366 -5.71 6.20 6.13
N ASN A 367 -4.57 5.62 6.51
CA ASN A 367 -4.51 4.33 7.22
C ASN A 367 -4.28 4.51 8.73
N LYS A 368 -4.49 5.69 9.28
CA LYS A 368 -4.36 5.90 10.73
C LYS A 368 -5.47 5.14 11.44
N ILE A 369 -5.11 4.01 12.02
CA ILE A 369 -5.86 3.42 13.12
C ILE A 369 -5.45 4.23 14.34
N GLU A 370 -6.38 5.03 14.90
CA GLU A 370 -6.11 5.69 16.16
C GLU A 370 -5.93 4.63 17.25
N PRO A 371 -4.92 4.80 18.14
CA PRO A 371 -4.79 3.91 19.29
C PRO A 371 -6.11 3.87 20.03
N ARG A 372 -6.57 2.68 20.42
CA ARG A 372 -7.74 2.55 21.30
C ARG A 372 -7.45 3.34 22.59
N ASP A 373 -8.46 3.92 23.20
CA ASP A 373 -8.41 4.82 24.38
C ASP A 373 -7.58 4.33 25.58
N PHE A 374 -7.16 3.07 25.57
CA PHE A 374 -6.45 2.40 26.68
C PHE A 374 -4.93 2.42 26.59
N HIS A 375 -4.34 2.78 25.44
CA HIS A 375 -2.88 2.72 25.26
C HIS A 375 -2.38 3.91 24.45
N THR A 376 -1.27 4.50 24.90
CA THR A 376 -0.51 5.47 24.09
C THR A 376 0.71 4.81 23.48
N ILE A 377 0.94 5.07 22.19
CA ILE A 377 2.08 4.56 21.44
C ILE A 377 3.01 5.72 21.10
N GLN A 378 4.28 5.60 21.49
CA GLN A 378 5.32 6.56 21.14
C GLN A 378 6.41 5.85 20.33
N THR A 379 6.87 6.48 19.26
CA THR A 379 8.05 5.99 18.54
C THR A 379 9.29 6.26 19.38
N GLY A 380 10.04 5.22 19.69
CA GLY A 380 11.33 5.30 20.36
C GLY A 380 12.48 5.58 19.37
N SER A 381 13.70 5.61 19.88
CA SER A 381 14.91 5.60 19.05
C SER A 381 15.17 4.18 18.50
N PHE A 382 15.87 4.10 17.34
CA PHE A 382 16.33 2.83 16.76
C PHE A 382 15.24 1.80 16.45
N GLU A 383 14.23 2.18 15.66
CA GLU A 383 13.16 1.26 15.20
C GLU A 383 12.42 0.55 16.35
N THR A 384 12.17 1.24 17.44
CA THR A 384 11.41 0.72 18.58
C THR A 384 10.09 1.45 18.77
N ILE A 385 9.15 0.79 19.46
CA ILE A 385 7.90 1.36 19.92
C ILE A 385 7.84 1.27 21.43
N ILE A 386 7.46 2.37 22.09
CA ILE A 386 7.13 2.42 23.51
C ILE A 386 5.61 2.45 23.64
N LYS A 387 5.05 1.43 24.26
CA LYS A 387 3.63 1.28 24.54
C LYS A 387 3.38 1.53 26.01
N LYS A 388 2.35 2.32 26.37
CA LYS A 388 1.99 2.65 27.75
C LYS A 388 0.52 2.35 28.01
N GLY A 389 0.19 1.79 29.17
CA GLY A 389 -1.17 1.44 29.60
C GLY A 389 -1.17 0.27 30.58
N ASP A 390 -2.28 -0.47 30.70
CA ASP A 390 -2.29 -1.77 31.42
C ASP A 390 -1.72 -2.86 30.50
N LEU A 391 -0.45 -3.17 30.67
CA LEU A 391 0.33 -4.08 29.83
C LEU A 391 0.74 -5.36 30.53
N LYS A 392 0.19 -5.66 31.72
CA LYS A 392 0.51 -6.85 32.52
C LYS A 392 0.37 -8.14 31.71
N GLY A 393 -0.74 -8.30 31.00
CA GLY A 393 -1.01 -9.48 30.17
C GLY A 393 -0.05 -9.58 29.00
N GLU A 394 0.09 -8.50 28.22
CA GLU A 394 0.95 -8.49 27.02
C GLU A 394 2.42 -8.74 27.39
N LYS A 395 2.93 -8.10 28.45
CA LYS A 395 4.27 -8.37 29.00
C LYS A 395 4.43 -9.83 29.38
N TYR A 396 3.45 -10.38 30.15
CA TYR A 396 3.48 -11.79 30.55
C TYR A 396 3.54 -12.72 29.34
N TYR A 397 2.78 -12.40 28.28
CA TYR A 397 2.80 -13.19 27.05
C TYR A 397 4.19 -13.20 26.39
N TYR A 398 4.85 -12.05 26.24
CA TYR A 398 6.22 -11.96 25.70
C TYR A 398 7.23 -12.79 26.52
N GLU A 399 7.08 -12.81 27.85
CA GLU A 399 7.97 -13.52 28.75
C GLU A 399 7.77 -15.04 28.72
N LYS A 400 6.53 -15.50 28.49
CA LYS A 400 6.13 -16.91 28.61
C LYS A 400 6.01 -17.64 27.28
N ILE A 401 5.86 -16.94 26.15
CA ILE A 401 5.77 -17.58 24.86
C ILE A 401 7.05 -18.38 24.53
N PRO A 402 6.95 -19.61 24.01
CA PRO A 402 8.08 -20.45 23.64
C PRO A 402 9.06 -19.77 22.67
N ASN A 403 10.34 -20.03 22.84
CA ASN A 403 11.37 -19.39 22.00
C ASN A 403 11.18 -19.65 20.50
N PHE A 404 10.71 -20.83 20.10
CA PHE A 404 10.51 -21.19 18.69
C PHE A 404 9.24 -20.56 18.06
N LEU A 405 8.41 -19.88 18.87
CA LEU A 405 7.28 -19.08 18.39
C LEU A 405 7.59 -17.57 18.37
N LYS A 406 8.68 -17.13 18.99
CA LYS A 406 9.03 -15.71 19.12
C LYS A 406 9.24 -15.00 17.78
N ASP A 407 9.58 -15.74 16.74
CA ASP A 407 9.70 -15.20 15.37
C ASP A 407 8.38 -14.65 14.82
N MET A 408 7.24 -15.03 15.41
CA MET A 408 5.90 -14.57 15.02
C MET A 408 5.46 -13.29 15.75
N PHE A 409 6.27 -12.76 16.65
CA PHE A 409 5.96 -11.58 17.47
C PHE A 409 7.06 -10.54 17.35
N PRO A 410 6.81 -9.24 17.70
CA PRO A 410 7.87 -8.27 17.86
C PRO A 410 8.89 -8.71 18.91
N ILE A 411 10.15 -8.33 18.74
CA ILE A 411 11.17 -8.55 19.77
C ILE A 411 10.82 -7.70 20.99
N TYR A 412 10.61 -8.36 22.14
CA TYR A 412 10.45 -7.69 23.43
C TYR A 412 11.82 -7.27 23.95
N ILE A 413 12.02 -5.97 24.18
CA ILE A 413 13.29 -5.40 24.58
C ILE A 413 13.33 -5.25 26.10
N MET A 414 12.38 -4.53 26.66
CA MET A 414 12.24 -4.28 28.10
C MET A 414 10.86 -3.73 28.45
N GLY A 415 10.52 -3.76 29.72
CA GLY A 415 9.33 -3.06 30.20
C GLY A 415 8.87 -3.50 31.59
N ASN A 416 7.76 -2.90 32.00
CA ASN A 416 7.04 -3.19 33.22
C ASN A 416 5.54 -3.30 32.92
N ASP A 417 4.72 -3.42 33.97
CA ASP A 417 3.26 -3.63 33.83
C ASP A 417 2.51 -2.45 33.20
N THR A 418 3.16 -1.27 33.10
CA THR A 418 2.53 -0.05 32.57
C THR A 418 3.25 0.52 31.34
N SER A 419 4.42 0.00 30.99
CA SER A 419 5.18 0.44 29.82
C SER A 419 6.07 -0.69 29.30
N ILE A 420 5.97 -0.98 27.99
CA ILE A 420 6.87 -1.93 27.31
C ILE A 420 7.53 -1.26 26.11
N THR A 421 8.75 -1.69 25.81
CA THR A 421 9.51 -1.32 24.62
C THR A 421 9.68 -2.57 23.76
N ILE A 422 9.20 -2.50 22.54
CA ILE A 422 9.22 -3.59 21.57
C ILE A 422 9.78 -3.13 20.23
N GLU A 423 10.17 -4.09 19.38
CA GLU A 423 10.53 -3.87 17.99
C GLU A 423 9.38 -3.16 17.25
N LYS A 424 9.71 -2.16 16.44
CA LYS A 424 8.79 -1.59 15.47
C LYS A 424 8.73 -2.50 14.25
N ILE A 425 7.60 -3.12 14.01
CA ILE A 425 7.40 -3.93 12.80
C ILE A 425 7.13 -3.00 11.61
N ASN A 426 8.04 -2.99 10.65
CA ASN A 426 7.81 -2.37 9.36
C ASN A 426 6.96 -3.31 8.52
N GLY A 427 5.72 -2.92 8.23
CA GLY A 427 4.79 -3.81 7.55
C GLY A 427 3.43 -3.15 7.30
N ILE A 428 2.49 -3.97 6.89
CA ILE A 428 1.09 -3.59 6.61
C ILE A 428 0.17 -4.45 7.46
N THR A 429 -0.87 -3.86 8.03
CA THR A 429 -1.85 -4.64 8.79
C THR A 429 -2.74 -5.46 7.84
N VAL A 430 -3.22 -6.60 8.31
CA VAL A 430 -4.16 -7.42 7.54
C VAL A 430 -5.47 -6.67 7.30
N THR A 431 -5.88 -5.80 8.23
CA THR A 431 -7.01 -4.87 8.04
C THR A 431 -6.84 -4.01 6.78
N GLU A 432 -5.64 -3.42 6.57
CA GLU A 432 -5.38 -2.62 5.38
C GLU A 432 -5.47 -3.45 4.10
N LEU A 433 -4.97 -4.68 4.11
CA LEU A 433 -5.08 -5.60 2.97
C LEU A 433 -6.53 -5.98 2.71
N PHE A 434 -7.28 -6.29 3.75
CA PHE A 434 -8.68 -6.68 3.66
C PHE A 434 -9.54 -5.54 3.12
N LEU A 435 -9.47 -4.36 3.73
CA LEU A 435 -10.25 -3.18 3.31
C LEU A 435 -9.87 -2.61 1.95
N SER A 436 -8.68 -2.95 1.45
CA SER A 436 -8.23 -2.59 0.10
C SER A 436 -8.51 -3.68 -0.94
N GLU A 437 -9.16 -4.79 -0.53
CA GLU A 437 -9.44 -5.97 -1.36
C GLU A 437 -8.16 -6.63 -1.93
N MET A 438 -7.06 -6.58 -1.15
CA MET A 438 -5.75 -7.13 -1.52
C MET A 438 -5.35 -8.37 -0.72
N LEU A 439 -6.12 -8.72 0.33
CA LEU A 439 -5.93 -9.98 1.04
C LEU A 439 -6.33 -11.13 0.11
N ASN A 440 -5.38 -11.95 -0.28
CA ASN A 440 -5.63 -13.11 -1.14
C ASN A 440 -5.61 -14.41 -0.34
N GLU A 441 -6.12 -15.48 -0.94
CA GLU A 441 -6.21 -16.80 -0.34
C GLU A 441 -4.85 -17.30 0.19
N THR A 442 -3.77 -17.15 -0.56
CA THR A 442 -2.43 -17.58 -0.13
C THR A 442 -1.99 -16.88 1.15
N THR A 443 -2.17 -15.56 1.21
CA THR A 443 -1.82 -14.76 2.39
C THR A 443 -2.72 -15.10 3.57
N PHE A 444 -4.01 -15.28 3.32
CA PHE A 444 -4.96 -15.67 4.36
C PHE A 444 -4.63 -17.06 4.93
N ASN A 445 -4.33 -18.04 4.08
CA ASN A 445 -3.88 -19.36 4.51
C ASN A 445 -2.59 -19.32 5.34
N HIS A 446 -1.65 -18.41 5.04
CA HIS A 446 -0.48 -18.18 5.90
C HIS A 446 -0.86 -17.70 7.30
N ILE A 447 -1.86 -16.81 7.40
CA ILE A 447 -2.36 -16.33 8.70
C ILE A 447 -2.98 -17.50 9.49
N LEU A 448 -3.86 -18.28 8.86
CA LEU A 448 -4.50 -19.43 9.48
C LEU A 448 -3.46 -20.47 9.96
N ASN A 449 -2.46 -20.77 9.13
CA ASN A 449 -1.36 -21.67 9.49
C ASN A 449 -0.52 -21.12 10.66
N SER A 450 -0.37 -19.81 10.75
CA SER A 450 0.34 -19.17 11.86
C SER A 450 -0.42 -19.29 13.18
N ILE A 451 -1.75 -19.12 13.17
CA ILE A 451 -2.60 -19.41 14.34
C ILE A 451 -2.53 -20.88 14.72
N ASN A 452 -2.64 -21.80 13.75
CA ASN A 452 -2.48 -23.23 13.99
C ASN A 452 -1.12 -23.57 14.62
N ARG A 453 -0.04 -22.93 14.17
CA ARG A 453 1.31 -23.13 14.74
C ARG A 453 1.37 -22.72 16.21
N ILE A 454 0.72 -21.60 16.60
CA ILE A 454 0.61 -21.17 18.00
C ILE A 454 -0.16 -22.23 18.81
N GLN A 455 -1.31 -22.67 18.34
CA GLN A 455 -2.21 -23.57 19.03
C GLN A 455 -1.74 -25.04 19.10
N SER A 456 -0.89 -25.45 18.16
CA SER A 456 -0.30 -26.80 18.13
C SER A 456 0.86 -26.95 19.10
N CYS A 457 1.29 -25.88 19.75
CA CYS A 457 2.37 -25.95 20.73
C CYS A 457 1.84 -26.52 22.05
N GLU A 458 2.42 -27.63 22.48
CA GLU A 458 2.11 -28.29 23.74
C GLU A 458 3.15 -27.89 24.79
N ILE A 459 2.75 -27.02 25.70
CA ILE A 459 3.52 -26.69 26.91
C ILE A 459 2.58 -26.79 28.10
N GLU A 460 2.95 -27.63 29.05
CA GLU A 460 2.29 -27.68 30.34
C GLU A 460 2.69 -26.46 31.18
N ILE A 461 1.81 -25.47 31.26
CA ILE A 461 1.82 -24.49 32.32
C ILE A 461 0.65 -24.85 33.24
N SER A 462 0.94 -25.08 34.51
CA SER A 462 -0.05 -25.42 35.53
C SER A 462 -0.83 -24.20 35.98
N ASP A 463 -1.56 -23.57 35.06
CA ASP A 463 -2.51 -22.52 35.36
C ASP A 463 -3.92 -23.11 35.45
N ASP A 464 -4.56 -22.94 36.62
CA ASP A 464 -5.97 -23.31 36.81
C ASP A 464 -6.83 -22.14 36.33
N ILE A 465 -7.24 -22.17 35.06
CA ILE A 465 -8.02 -21.13 34.41
C ILE A 465 -9.37 -21.65 33.95
N ASN A 466 -10.40 -20.82 34.12
CA ASN A 466 -11.66 -21.02 33.43
C ASN A 466 -11.56 -20.49 31.99
N ILE A 467 -11.34 -21.36 31.00
CA ILE A 467 -11.22 -20.96 29.58
C ILE A 467 -12.50 -20.32 29.03
N TYR A 468 -13.64 -20.44 29.71
CA TYR A 468 -14.95 -19.90 29.30
C TYR A 468 -15.24 -18.51 29.88
N GLU A 469 -14.37 -17.93 30.73
CA GLU A 469 -14.56 -16.66 31.43
C GLU A 469 -14.94 -15.49 30.50
N ASN A 470 -14.51 -15.54 29.27
CA ASN A 470 -14.77 -14.51 28.27
C ASN A 470 -16.04 -14.73 27.43
N TYR A 471 -16.91 -15.69 27.76
CA TYR A 471 -18.09 -16.04 26.97
C TYR A 471 -19.40 -15.51 27.59
N ALA A 472 -20.18 -16.36 28.26
CA ALA A 472 -21.49 -15.99 28.76
C ALA A 472 -21.46 -14.78 29.69
N SER A 473 -20.51 -14.73 30.64
CA SER A 473 -20.35 -13.63 31.59
C SER A 473 -20.07 -12.30 30.88
N LYS A 474 -19.21 -12.30 29.91
CA LYS A 474 -18.85 -11.10 29.12
C LYS A 474 -19.98 -10.64 28.19
N LEU A 475 -20.71 -11.58 27.57
CA LEU A 475 -21.87 -11.26 26.74
C LEU A 475 -22.94 -10.56 27.60
N THR A 476 -23.29 -11.12 28.77
CA THR A 476 -24.27 -10.55 29.72
C THR A 476 -23.86 -9.14 30.14
N LYS A 477 -22.62 -8.96 30.61
CA LYS A 477 -22.11 -7.67 31.06
C LYS A 477 -22.15 -6.60 29.96
N ARG A 478 -21.85 -6.97 28.70
CA ARG A 478 -21.92 -6.05 27.56
C ARG A 478 -23.38 -5.71 27.20
N PHE A 479 -24.27 -6.71 27.22
CA PHE A 479 -25.68 -6.50 26.90
C PHE A 479 -26.34 -5.56 27.92
N GLU A 480 -26.02 -5.68 29.20
CA GLU A 480 -26.50 -4.82 30.25
C GLU A 480 -25.92 -3.39 30.24
N SER A 481 -24.74 -3.22 29.62
CA SER A 481 -24.03 -1.92 29.57
C SER A 481 -24.47 -0.99 28.43
N PHE A 482 -25.32 -1.46 27.51
CA PHE A 482 -25.79 -0.68 26.37
C PHE A 482 -27.28 -0.95 26.11
N ASP A 483 -28.01 0.07 25.69
CA ASP A 483 -29.43 -0.06 25.30
C ASP A 483 -29.55 -0.62 23.88
N TYR A 484 -29.75 -1.93 23.78
CA TYR A 484 -29.95 -2.63 22.52
C TYR A 484 -31.39 -2.61 22.01
N SER A 485 -32.35 -1.96 22.72
CA SER A 485 -33.76 -1.89 22.31
C SER A 485 -33.97 -1.17 20.98
N ILE A 486 -32.98 -0.38 20.55
CA ILE A 486 -32.95 0.30 19.26
C ILE A 486 -32.78 -0.67 18.06
N PHE A 487 -32.37 -1.92 18.31
CA PHE A 487 -32.23 -2.94 17.30
C PHE A 487 -33.35 -3.97 17.37
N GLU A 488 -33.91 -4.29 16.22
CA GLU A 488 -34.97 -5.28 16.08
C GLU A 488 -34.51 -6.67 16.56
N ASN A 489 -35.33 -7.40 17.31
CA ASN A 489 -35.05 -8.74 17.82
C ASN A 489 -33.81 -8.87 18.72
N SER A 490 -33.30 -7.78 19.30
CA SER A 490 -32.09 -7.78 20.12
C SER A 490 -32.16 -8.72 21.33
N ASN A 491 -33.30 -8.74 22.04
CA ASN A 491 -33.51 -9.60 23.21
C ASN A 491 -33.55 -11.09 22.85
N GLU A 492 -34.18 -11.45 21.73
CA GLU A 492 -34.26 -12.83 21.24
C GLU A 492 -32.89 -13.32 20.80
N THR A 493 -32.14 -12.47 20.05
CA THR A 493 -30.77 -12.73 19.64
C THR A 493 -29.86 -12.91 20.86
N TYR A 494 -29.97 -12.03 21.88
CA TYR A 494 -29.17 -12.16 23.09
C TYR A 494 -29.44 -13.49 23.82
N LYS A 495 -30.73 -13.87 24.01
CA LYS A 495 -31.09 -15.14 24.66
C LYS A 495 -30.52 -16.34 23.89
N SER A 496 -30.71 -16.38 22.58
CA SER A 496 -30.20 -17.46 21.74
C SER A 496 -28.68 -17.60 21.82
N LEU A 497 -27.94 -16.48 21.78
CA LEU A 497 -26.49 -16.48 21.95
C LEU A 497 -26.07 -16.94 23.34
N LEU A 498 -26.75 -16.48 24.38
CA LEU A 498 -26.45 -16.84 25.76
C LEU A 498 -26.69 -18.34 26.01
N ASP A 499 -27.77 -18.91 25.48
CA ASP A 499 -28.09 -20.32 25.60
C ASP A 499 -27.05 -21.19 24.88
N ASN A 500 -26.62 -20.78 23.68
CA ASN A 500 -25.56 -21.47 22.96
C ASN A 500 -24.21 -21.44 23.68
N LEU A 501 -23.85 -20.29 24.29
CA LEU A 501 -22.59 -20.17 25.05
C LEU A 501 -22.63 -20.99 26.33
N ARG A 502 -23.77 -21.04 27.04
CA ARG A 502 -23.96 -21.89 28.23
C ARG A 502 -23.86 -23.37 27.86
N ASP A 503 -24.53 -23.82 26.79
CA ASP A 503 -24.41 -25.18 26.30
C ASP A 503 -22.97 -25.56 25.96
N TYR A 504 -22.23 -24.63 25.36
CA TYR A 504 -20.79 -24.82 25.05
C TYR A 504 -19.94 -25.01 26.32
N GLU A 505 -20.20 -24.20 27.35
CA GLU A 505 -19.51 -24.22 28.64
C GLU A 505 -19.91 -25.46 29.49
N GLU A 506 -21.20 -25.73 29.66
CA GLU A 506 -21.71 -26.86 30.44
C GLU A 506 -21.28 -28.21 29.88
N ASN A 507 -21.25 -28.34 28.56
CA ASN A 507 -20.79 -29.54 27.86
C ASN A 507 -19.25 -29.60 27.68
N LYS A 508 -18.51 -28.66 28.25
CA LYS A 508 -17.02 -28.60 28.22
C LYS A 508 -16.44 -28.78 26.81
N LYS A 509 -17.06 -28.14 25.79
CA LYS A 509 -16.67 -28.26 24.40
C LYS A 509 -15.37 -27.52 24.05
N GLY A 510 -14.91 -26.60 24.89
CA GLY A 510 -13.67 -25.85 24.72
C GLY A 510 -12.42 -26.70 24.93
N ILE A 511 -11.35 -26.34 24.24
CA ILE A 511 -10.05 -27.01 24.34
C ILE A 511 -9.01 -25.97 24.76
N LYS A 512 -8.34 -26.20 25.91
CA LYS A 512 -7.26 -25.36 26.41
C LYS A 512 -6.04 -25.47 25.50
N LYS A 513 -5.66 -24.36 24.85
CA LYS A 513 -4.46 -24.25 23.99
C LYS A 513 -3.76 -22.92 24.26
N ILE A 514 -2.52 -22.76 23.77
CA ILE A 514 -1.92 -21.43 23.67
C ILE A 514 -2.72 -20.64 22.63
N ILE A 515 -3.14 -19.43 23.02
CA ILE A 515 -3.90 -18.53 22.14
C ILE A 515 -3.28 -17.14 22.12
N HIS A 516 -3.49 -16.41 21.04
CA HIS A 516 -3.19 -14.97 20.98
C HIS A 516 -4.16 -14.18 21.88
N GLY A 517 -5.42 -14.55 21.87
CA GLY A 517 -6.50 -13.96 22.66
C GLY A 517 -7.19 -12.75 22.00
N ASP A 518 -6.63 -12.15 20.95
CA ASP A 518 -7.30 -11.10 20.17
C ASP A 518 -6.70 -10.94 18.74
N PRO A 519 -6.63 -11.99 17.91
CA PRO A 519 -6.01 -11.92 16.59
C PRO A 519 -6.95 -11.34 15.53
N VAL A 520 -7.57 -10.19 15.82
CA VAL A 520 -8.29 -9.42 14.81
C VAL A 520 -7.31 -8.86 13.78
N PHE A 521 -7.75 -8.56 12.58
CA PHE A 521 -6.88 -8.14 11.48
C PHE A 521 -6.02 -6.91 11.79
N THR A 522 -6.49 -6.01 12.68
CA THR A 522 -5.68 -4.87 13.16
C THR A 522 -4.44 -5.30 13.95
N ASN A 523 -4.46 -6.49 14.54
CA ASN A 523 -3.40 -7.02 15.40
C ASN A 523 -2.49 -8.01 14.65
N ILE A 524 -2.61 -8.08 13.33
CA ILE A 524 -1.78 -8.95 12.48
C ILE A 524 -1.09 -8.07 11.44
N ILE A 525 0.24 -8.12 11.40
CA ILE A 525 1.07 -7.36 10.47
C ILE A 525 1.81 -8.33 9.55
N ILE A 526 1.84 -8.01 8.26
CA ILE A 526 2.74 -8.65 7.30
C ILE A 526 3.92 -7.72 7.12
N ASN A 527 5.11 -8.18 7.53
CA ASN A 527 6.31 -7.35 7.44
C ASN A 527 6.89 -7.29 6.01
N ASP A 528 7.93 -6.48 5.81
CA ASP A 528 8.61 -6.25 4.53
C ASP A 528 9.15 -7.55 3.89
N TYR A 529 9.37 -8.58 4.71
CA TYR A 529 9.84 -9.90 4.27
C TYR A 529 8.70 -10.88 3.99
N GLY A 530 7.44 -10.44 4.09
CA GLY A 530 6.24 -11.27 3.90
C GLY A 530 5.94 -12.21 5.07
N LYS A 531 6.58 -12.01 6.24
CA LYS A 531 6.33 -12.82 7.45
C LYS A 531 5.16 -12.24 8.25
N ILE A 532 4.36 -13.13 8.81
CA ILE A 532 3.27 -12.75 9.72
C ILE A 532 3.86 -12.39 11.08
N LYS A 533 3.43 -11.27 11.63
CA LYS A 533 3.73 -10.79 12.97
C LYS A 533 2.44 -10.46 13.71
N PHE A 534 2.29 -11.01 14.91
CA PHE A 534 1.16 -10.76 15.80
C PHE A 534 1.54 -9.74 16.85
N ILE A 535 0.63 -8.80 17.15
CA ILE A 535 0.79 -7.75 18.16
C ILE A 535 -0.45 -7.72 19.08
N ASP A 536 -0.35 -7.08 20.24
CA ASP A 536 -1.48 -6.87 21.16
C ASP A 536 -2.07 -8.17 21.73
N MET A 537 -1.20 -9.13 22.07
CA MET A 537 -1.60 -10.37 22.70
C MET A 537 -2.23 -10.11 24.06
N ARG A 538 -3.30 -10.84 24.38
CA ARG A 538 -4.05 -10.61 25.62
C ARG A 538 -3.26 -11.00 26.88
N GLY A 539 -2.63 -12.18 26.89
CA GLY A 539 -1.82 -12.70 28.01
C GLY A 539 -2.56 -12.88 29.34
N LYS A 540 -3.91 -12.86 29.31
CA LYS A 540 -4.77 -13.09 30.47
C LYS A 540 -6.14 -13.62 30.09
N VAL A 541 -6.77 -14.38 30.97
CA VAL A 541 -8.18 -14.81 30.92
C VAL A 541 -8.84 -14.37 32.24
N GLY A 542 -9.85 -13.53 32.17
CA GLY A 542 -10.32 -12.78 33.35
C GLY A 542 -9.18 -11.96 33.95
N ASP A 543 -8.89 -12.15 35.22
CA ASP A 543 -7.79 -11.52 35.95
C ASP A 543 -6.53 -12.38 36.06
N ILE A 544 -6.57 -13.62 35.57
CA ILE A 544 -5.45 -14.59 35.66
C ILE A 544 -4.51 -14.39 34.47
N LEU A 545 -3.21 -14.15 34.76
CA LEU A 545 -2.17 -14.08 33.75
C LEU A 545 -1.88 -15.46 33.17
N THR A 546 -2.05 -15.62 31.87
CA THR A 546 -1.86 -16.88 31.15
C THR A 546 -1.67 -16.63 29.65
N ILE A 547 -0.95 -17.52 28.98
CA ILE A 547 -0.89 -17.58 27.50
C ILE A 547 -1.92 -18.56 26.94
N HIS A 548 -2.67 -19.27 27.82
CA HIS A 548 -3.66 -20.26 27.43
C HIS A 548 -5.08 -19.67 27.41
N GLY A 549 -5.96 -20.33 26.68
CA GLY A 549 -7.39 -20.07 26.62
C GLY A 549 -8.07 -21.12 25.74
N ASP A 550 -9.33 -20.88 25.41
CA ASP A 550 -10.05 -21.72 24.47
C ASP A 550 -9.56 -21.49 23.03
N TRP A 551 -9.17 -22.57 22.34
CA TRP A 551 -8.65 -22.54 20.97
C TRP A 551 -9.59 -21.84 19.99
N LEU A 552 -10.92 -22.02 20.15
CA LEU A 552 -11.93 -21.47 19.25
C LEU A 552 -12.03 -19.94 19.36
N TYR A 553 -11.54 -19.35 20.47
CA TYR A 553 -11.60 -17.90 20.66
C TYR A 553 -10.81 -17.12 19.60
N ASP A 554 -9.61 -17.59 19.23
CA ASP A 554 -8.80 -16.96 18.17
C ASP A 554 -9.46 -17.05 16.80
N TRP A 555 -10.05 -18.20 16.47
CA TRP A 555 -10.80 -18.40 15.23
C TRP A 555 -12.02 -17.49 15.15
N ALA A 556 -12.76 -17.33 16.25
CA ALA A 556 -13.88 -16.41 16.32
C ALA A 556 -13.45 -14.95 16.11
N LYS A 557 -12.25 -14.57 16.57
CA LYS A 557 -11.68 -13.24 16.34
C LYS A 557 -11.28 -12.98 14.88
N ILE A 558 -10.70 -13.96 14.21
CA ILE A 558 -10.43 -13.89 12.76
C ILE A 558 -11.76 -13.76 11.99
N TYR A 559 -12.74 -14.60 12.32
CA TYR A 559 -14.04 -14.55 11.68
C TYR A 559 -14.75 -13.21 11.91
N GLN A 560 -14.67 -12.64 13.12
CA GLN A 560 -15.19 -11.32 13.46
C GLN A 560 -14.67 -10.22 12.51
N SER A 561 -13.37 -10.26 12.16
CA SER A 561 -12.78 -9.30 11.22
C SER A 561 -13.38 -9.45 9.82
N ILE A 562 -13.56 -10.68 9.33
CA ILE A 562 -14.08 -10.95 7.97
C ILE A 562 -15.53 -10.50 7.82
N ILE A 563 -16.38 -10.73 8.84
CA ILE A 563 -17.82 -10.42 8.75
C ILE A 563 -18.17 -8.95 8.86
N GLY A 564 -17.22 -8.07 9.22
CA GLY A 564 -17.45 -6.63 9.17
C GLY A 564 -16.89 -5.80 10.31
N TYR A 565 -16.20 -6.38 11.29
CA TYR A 565 -15.62 -5.63 12.40
C TYR A 565 -14.70 -4.50 11.95
N ASP A 566 -13.76 -4.81 11.06
CA ASP A 566 -12.81 -3.82 10.54
C ASP A 566 -13.47 -2.79 9.62
N GLU A 567 -14.52 -3.18 8.89
CA GLU A 567 -15.31 -2.26 8.06
C GLU A 567 -16.02 -1.20 8.91
N ILE A 568 -16.64 -1.63 10.02
CA ILE A 568 -17.30 -0.73 10.95
C ILE A 568 -16.29 0.17 11.64
N LEU A 569 -15.18 -0.39 12.13
CA LEU A 569 -14.14 0.33 12.86
C LEU A 569 -13.53 1.49 12.03
N LEU A 570 -13.36 1.29 10.73
CA LEU A 570 -12.74 2.28 9.84
C LEU A 570 -13.72 2.96 8.89
N SER A 571 -15.03 2.69 9.02
CA SER A 571 -16.09 3.22 8.14
C SER A 571 -15.76 3.00 6.64
N LYS A 572 -15.17 1.85 6.31
CA LYS A 572 -14.84 1.43 4.94
C LYS A 572 -15.50 0.08 4.65
N TYR A 573 -16.18 -0.04 3.53
CA TYR A 573 -16.89 -1.27 3.16
C TYR A 573 -16.18 -2.01 2.04
N VAL A 574 -16.16 -3.33 2.17
CA VAL A 574 -15.53 -4.27 1.23
C VAL A 574 -16.60 -4.90 0.34
N ASN A 575 -16.25 -5.20 -0.90
CA ASN A 575 -17.16 -5.85 -1.84
C ASN A 575 -17.64 -7.21 -1.30
N LYS A 576 -18.96 -7.46 -1.37
CA LYS A 576 -19.57 -8.69 -0.83
C LYS A 576 -19.02 -9.95 -1.50
N ALA A 577 -18.79 -9.94 -2.82
CA ALA A 577 -18.23 -11.08 -3.54
C ALA A 577 -16.79 -11.37 -3.11
N TYR A 578 -15.97 -10.33 -2.88
CA TYR A 578 -14.62 -10.48 -2.35
C TYR A 578 -14.63 -11.13 -0.95
N LYS A 579 -15.50 -10.67 -0.04
CA LYS A 579 -15.64 -11.31 1.29
C LYS A 579 -16.01 -12.77 1.21
N GLN A 580 -16.94 -13.12 0.32
CA GLN A 580 -17.35 -14.52 0.10
C GLN A 580 -16.17 -15.38 -0.37
N ASN A 581 -15.33 -14.87 -1.27
CA ASN A 581 -14.14 -15.59 -1.73
C ASN A 581 -13.07 -15.80 -0.63
N ILE A 582 -13.03 -14.95 0.40
CA ILE A 582 -12.11 -15.14 1.55
C ILE A 582 -12.71 -16.12 2.56
N ILE A 583 -14.03 -16.21 2.71
CA ILE A 583 -14.71 -17.13 3.65
C ILE A 583 -14.70 -18.58 3.13
N HIS A 584 -14.83 -18.80 1.84
CA HIS A 584 -14.81 -20.11 1.19
C HIS A 584 -13.40 -20.59 0.85
#